data_2b017530bca5aa816ef25c94fd34473b
#
_entry.id   2b017530bca5aa816ef25c94fd34473b
#
_cell.length_a   1.000
_cell.length_b   1.000
_cell.length_c   1.000
_cell.angle_alpha   90.00
_cell.angle_beta   90.00
_cell.angle_gamma   90.00
#
_symmetry.space_group_name_H-M   'P 1'
#
loop_
_entity.id
_entity.type
_entity.pdbx_description
1 polymer ?
#
loop_
_entity_poly.entity_id
_entity_poly.type
_entity_poly.pdbx_seq_one_letter_code
_entity_poly.pdbx_strand_id
1 'polypeptide(L)'
;MSSMPGTNRAITLFVVSLKDDVADGRARVDLYIRYVLLMWLLTFRIVCQPLRRRYPNLMAIQNAGFLCEHERLLLEKHKEQPGGTSKTCSLVVYDWLNALLRETSQKGYFFVTNDFGRNIDAIQALKKGGGTVIKFATKNIPVALIQAVTIAIYCYGLVSILSHQIAEKHYLTSVMSGYFPLPYGTNDQISTIQ
;
A
#
# COMPACT_ATOMS: atom_id res chain seq x y z
N MET A 1 -1.35 -10.95 -12.29
CA MET A 1 -0.62 -11.05 -11.01
C MET A 1 0.71 -10.35 -11.20
N SER A 2 0.85 -9.10 -10.78
CA SER A 2 2.14 -8.42 -10.81
C SER A 2 3.06 -9.11 -9.80
N SER A 3 4.18 -9.67 -10.29
CA SER A 3 5.22 -10.25 -9.46
C SER A 3 5.65 -9.24 -8.41
N MET A 4 5.61 -9.63 -7.14
CA MET A 4 6.08 -8.78 -6.04
C MET A 4 7.53 -8.36 -6.31
N PRO A 5 7.83 -7.06 -6.42
CA PRO A 5 9.16 -6.61 -6.78
C PRO A 5 10.17 -7.07 -5.72
N GLY A 6 11.21 -7.74 -6.15
CA GLY A 6 12.30 -8.22 -5.31
C GLY A 6 12.15 -9.66 -4.79
N THR A 7 10.96 -10.24 -4.68
CA THR A 7 10.76 -11.62 -4.19
C THR A 7 11.35 -12.64 -5.16
N ASN A 8 11.00 -12.53 -6.45
CA ASN A 8 11.54 -13.42 -7.47
C ASN A 8 13.06 -13.30 -7.55
N ARG A 9 13.59 -12.08 -7.48
CA ARG A 9 15.04 -11.85 -7.49
C ARG A 9 15.74 -12.55 -6.32
N ALA A 10 15.20 -12.46 -5.10
CA ALA A 10 15.79 -13.09 -3.93
C ALA A 10 15.76 -14.63 -4.05
N ILE A 11 14.64 -15.19 -4.50
CA ILE A 11 14.51 -16.64 -4.70
C ILE A 11 15.45 -17.12 -5.80
N THR A 12 15.45 -16.48 -6.97
CA THR A 12 16.33 -16.85 -8.09
C THR A 12 17.81 -16.74 -7.69
N LEU A 13 18.17 -15.68 -6.98
CA LEU A 13 19.55 -15.48 -6.53
C LEU A 13 19.99 -16.62 -5.59
N PHE A 14 19.14 -17.01 -4.64
CA PHE A 14 19.44 -18.11 -3.73
C PHE A 14 19.59 -19.44 -4.47
N VAL A 15 18.66 -19.76 -5.38
CA VAL A 15 18.70 -21.01 -6.15
C VAL A 15 19.97 -21.09 -7.00
N VAL A 16 20.33 -20.00 -7.70
CA VAL A 16 21.52 -19.98 -8.59
C VAL A 16 22.81 -19.99 -7.80
N SER A 17 22.81 -19.47 -6.57
CA SER A 17 24.02 -19.45 -5.72
C SER A 17 24.33 -20.77 -5.01
N LEU A 18 23.39 -21.74 -5.02
CA LEU A 18 23.60 -23.05 -4.40
C LEU A 18 24.35 -23.99 -5.35
N LYS A 19 25.24 -24.82 -4.79
CA LYS A 19 25.91 -25.91 -5.52
C LYS A 19 24.95 -27.04 -5.82
N ASP A 20 25.05 -27.65 -6.99
CA ASP A 20 24.17 -28.73 -7.42
C ASP A 20 24.35 -30.05 -6.63
N ASP A 21 25.55 -30.25 -6.09
CA ASP A 21 25.95 -31.50 -5.36
C ASP A 21 25.51 -31.55 -3.89
N VAL A 22 24.65 -30.63 -3.44
CA VAL A 22 24.23 -30.61 -2.03
C VAL A 22 23.07 -31.57 -1.81
N ALA A 23 23.28 -32.61 -0.99
CA ALA A 23 22.28 -33.61 -0.66
C ALA A 23 20.94 -33.00 -0.16
N ASP A 24 21.01 -31.93 0.62
CA ASP A 24 19.85 -31.19 1.18
C ASP A 24 19.48 -29.94 0.37
N GLY A 25 20.06 -29.73 -0.81
CA GLY A 25 19.90 -28.49 -1.58
C GLY A 25 18.44 -28.15 -1.87
N ARG A 26 17.67 -29.11 -2.35
CA ARG A 26 16.23 -28.93 -2.65
C ARG A 26 15.42 -28.57 -1.41
N ALA A 27 15.62 -29.28 -0.30
CA ALA A 27 14.92 -29.01 0.95
C ALA A 27 15.23 -27.60 1.50
N ARG A 28 16.46 -27.11 1.32
CA ARG A 28 16.86 -25.76 1.70
C ARG A 28 16.21 -24.69 0.83
N VAL A 29 16.11 -24.95 -0.48
CA VAL A 29 15.42 -24.06 -1.42
C VAL A 29 13.94 -23.96 -1.05
N ASP A 30 13.28 -25.09 -0.80
CA ASP A 30 11.87 -25.14 -0.42
C ASP A 30 11.64 -24.39 0.92
N LEU A 31 12.52 -24.58 1.88
CA LEU A 31 12.46 -23.88 3.17
C LEU A 31 12.65 -22.36 2.99
N TYR A 32 13.63 -21.96 2.16
CA TYR A 32 13.87 -20.55 1.86
C TYR A 32 12.66 -19.89 1.18
N ILE A 33 12.09 -20.53 0.18
CA ILE A 33 10.89 -20.05 -0.51
C ILE A 33 9.73 -19.92 0.46
N ARG A 34 9.51 -20.92 1.32
CA ARG A 34 8.46 -20.90 2.34
C ARG A 34 8.62 -19.74 3.30
N TYR A 35 9.82 -19.45 3.78
CA TYR A 35 10.08 -18.32 4.67
C TYR A 35 9.92 -16.98 4.00
N VAL A 36 10.34 -16.83 2.75
CA VAL A 36 10.12 -15.60 1.96
C VAL A 36 8.63 -15.36 1.78
N LEU A 37 7.85 -16.36 1.40
CA LEU A 37 6.41 -16.26 1.25
C LEU A 37 5.71 -15.97 2.59
N LEU A 38 6.13 -16.62 3.67
CA LEU A 38 5.59 -16.39 5.02
C LEU A 38 5.85 -14.96 5.49
N MET A 39 7.06 -14.43 5.28
CA MET A 39 7.40 -13.04 5.61
C MET A 39 6.49 -12.06 4.89
N TRP A 40 6.24 -12.27 3.59
CA TRP A 40 5.32 -11.46 2.80
C TRP A 40 3.87 -11.61 3.24
N LEU A 41 3.42 -12.85 3.48
CA LEU A 41 2.07 -13.12 3.98
C LEU A 41 1.79 -12.37 5.28
N LEU A 42 2.71 -12.41 6.23
CA LEU A 42 2.60 -11.70 7.51
C LEU A 42 2.59 -10.19 7.33
N THR A 43 3.42 -9.66 6.42
CA THR A 43 3.47 -8.23 6.11
C THR A 43 2.17 -7.74 5.46
N PHE A 44 1.70 -8.43 4.41
CA PHE A 44 0.46 -8.04 3.72
C PHE A 44 -0.79 -8.25 4.55
N ARG A 45 -0.81 -9.22 5.47
CA ARG A 45 -1.92 -9.40 6.39
C ARG A 45 -2.18 -8.15 7.26
N ILE A 46 -1.17 -7.33 7.50
CA ILE A 46 -1.33 -6.07 8.23
C ILE A 46 -2.10 -5.04 7.40
N VAL A 47 -1.83 -5.01 6.09
CA VAL A 47 -2.31 -3.98 5.16
C VAL A 47 -3.58 -4.39 4.43
N CYS A 48 -3.65 -5.65 3.95
CA CYS A 48 -4.72 -6.16 3.11
C CYS A 48 -5.82 -6.80 3.94
N GLN A 49 -7.00 -6.18 3.96
CA GLN A 49 -8.18 -6.70 4.67
C GLN A 49 -8.67 -8.06 4.13
N PRO A 50 -8.71 -8.33 2.80
CA PRO A 50 -9.07 -9.65 2.28
C PRO A 50 -8.16 -10.76 2.79
N LEU A 51 -6.86 -10.50 2.86
CA LEU A 51 -5.88 -11.46 3.35
C LEU A 51 -6.04 -11.72 4.85
N ARG A 52 -6.38 -10.69 5.63
CA ARG A 52 -6.69 -10.82 7.06
C ARG A 52 -7.94 -11.65 7.30
N ARG A 53 -8.94 -11.54 6.43
CA ARG A 53 -10.15 -12.36 6.50
C ARG A 53 -9.88 -13.82 6.17
N ARG A 54 -9.01 -14.07 5.18
CA ARG A 54 -8.65 -15.44 4.76
C ARG A 54 -7.76 -16.15 5.77
N TYR A 55 -6.85 -15.40 6.42
CA TYR A 55 -5.90 -15.91 7.42
C TYR A 55 -6.02 -15.12 8.72
N PRO A 56 -7.11 -15.30 9.50
CA PRO A 56 -7.36 -14.50 10.71
C PRO A 56 -6.34 -14.77 11.81
N ASN A 57 -5.89 -16.00 11.96
CA ASN A 57 -4.99 -16.46 13.01
C ASN A 57 -3.75 -17.15 12.43
N LEU A 58 -2.69 -17.34 13.25
CA LEU A 58 -1.51 -18.12 12.87
C LEU A 58 -1.86 -19.59 12.59
N MET A 59 -2.86 -20.14 13.26
CA MET A 59 -3.39 -21.49 12.99
C MET A 59 -3.90 -21.62 11.54
N ALA A 60 -4.59 -20.61 10.99
CA ALA A 60 -5.04 -20.66 9.61
C ALA A 60 -3.86 -20.65 8.61
N ILE A 61 -2.75 -19.99 8.96
CA ILE A 61 -1.51 -19.97 8.17
C ILE A 61 -0.83 -21.35 8.24
N GLN A 62 -0.84 -21.97 9.41
CA GLN A 62 -0.32 -23.34 9.60
C GLN A 62 -1.13 -24.34 8.78
N ASN A 63 -2.47 -24.30 8.83
CA ASN A 63 -3.35 -25.19 8.07
C ASN A 63 -3.17 -25.00 6.54
N ALA A 64 -2.74 -23.85 6.09
CA ALA A 64 -2.39 -23.58 4.70
C ALA A 64 -0.98 -24.08 4.29
N GLY A 65 -0.21 -24.67 5.22
CA GLY A 65 1.10 -25.24 4.95
C GLY A 65 2.27 -24.25 4.94
N PHE A 66 2.03 -22.95 5.25
CA PHE A 66 3.11 -21.95 5.28
C PHE A 66 3.91 -21.96 6.58
N LEU A 67 3.38 -22.57 7.65
CA LEU A 67 3.95 -22.50 8.99
C LEU A 67 3.91 -23.89 9.63
N CYS A 68 5.03 -24.32 10.22
CA CYS A 68 5.05 -25.51 11.04
C CYS A 68 4.54 -25.25 12.46
N GLU A 69 4.12 -26.28 13.20
CA GLU A 69 3.61 -26.13 14.56
C GLU A 69 4.63 -25.48 15.51
N HIS A 70 5.86 -25.94 15.48
CA HIS A 70 6.94 -25.36 16.27
C HIS A 70 7.15 -23.86 15.97
N GLU A 71 7.16 -23.48 14.68
CA GLU A 71 7.31 -22.08 14.24
C GLU A 71 6.13 -21.23 14.69
N ARG A 72 4.90 -21.79 14.67
CA ARG A 72 3.69 -21.13 15.18
C ARG A 72 3.83 -20.79 16.66
N LEU A 73 4.22 -21.77 17.47
CA LEU A 73 4.42 -21.58 18.91
C LEU A 73 5.47 -20.51 19.22
N LEU A 74 6.56 -20.46 18.45
CA LEU A 74 7.57 -19.41 18.57
C LEU A 74 7.01 -18.02 18.26
N LEU A 75 6.20 -17.89 17.19
CA LEU A 75 5.57 -16.63 16.84
C LEU A 75 4.49 -16.20 17.84
N GLU A 76 3.74 -17.14 18.43
CA GLU A 76 2.77 -16.86 19.48
C GLU A 76 3.47 -16.38 20.75
N LYS A 77 4.53 -17.08 21.18
CA LYS A 77 5.35 -16.66 22.31
C LYS A 77 5.98 -15.28 22.10
N HIS A 78 6.41 -14.97 20.86
CA HIS A 78 6.92 -13.65 20.53
C HIS A 78 5.85 -12.56 20.66
N LYS A 79 4.59 -12.85 20.35
CA LYS A 79 3.47 -11.88 20.52
C LYS A 79 3.15 -11.59 21.98
N GLU A 80 3.37 -12.55 22.88
CA GLU A 80 3.11 -12.41 24.31
C GLU A 80 4.18 -11.58 25.02
N GLN A 81 5.36 -11.40 24.40
CA GLN A 81 6.42 -10.60 24.96
C GLN A 81 6.11 -9.10 24.91
N PRO A 82 6.59 -8.31 25.88
CA PRO A 82 6.46 -6.85 25.84
C PRO A 82 7.10 -6.28 24.57
N GLY A 83 6.31 -5.62 23.76
CA GLY A 83 6.71 -5.12 22.42
C GLY A 83 6.44 -6.09 21.26
N GLY A 84 6.02 -7.32 21.54
CA GLY A 84 5.58 -8.28 20.54
C GLY A 84 4.26 -7.87 19.91
N THR A 85 4.25 -7.64 18.61
CA THR A 85 3.03 -7.29 17.85
C THR A 85 2.92 -8.16 16.62
N SER A 86 1.72 -8.21 16.04
CA SER A 86 1.54 -8.87 14.73
C SER A 86 2.46 -8.28 13.64
N LYS A 87 2.91 -7.03 13.80
CA LYS A 87 3.84 -6.35 12.89
C LYS A 87 5.28 -6.87 13.04
N THR A 88 5.68 -7.28 14.25
CA THR A 88 7.04 -7.77 14.52
C THR A 88 7.22 -9.24 14.13
N CYS A 89 6.13 -10.01 13.97
CA CYS A 89 6.23 -11.40 13.54
C CYS A 89 6.95 -11.58 12.18
N SER A 90 6.79 -10.64 11.25
CA SER A 90 7.52 -10.69 9.97
C SER A 90 9.04 -10.49 10.14
N LEU A 91 9.47 -9.78 11.20
CA LEU A 91 10.88 -9.60 11.51
C LEU A 91 11.50 -10.87 12.08
N VAL A 92 10.75 -11.64 12.88
CA VAL A 92 11.20 -12.96 13.37
C VAL A 92 11.47 -13.91 12.20
N VAL A 93 10.58 -13.92 11.21
CA VAL A 93 10.79 -14.73 10.00
C VAL A 93 12.00 -14.24 9.19
N TYR A 94 12.25 -12.93 9.17
CA TYR A 94 13.48 -12.39 8.58
C TYR A 94 14.73 -12.90 9.29
N ASP A 95 14.70 -13.01 10.61
CA ASP A 95 15.83 -13.56 11.38
C ASP A 95 16.03 -15.05 11.09
N TRP A 96 14.96 -15.82 10.88
CA TRP A 96 15.06 -17.22 10.43
C TRP A 96 15.68 -17.35 9.04
N LEU A 97 15.32 -16.44 8.12
CA LEU A 97 15.97 -16.38 6.79
C LEU A 97 17.47 -16.11 6.90
N ASN A 98 17.87 -15.16 7.75
CA ASN A 98 19.29 -14.87 8.00
C ASN A 98 20.01 -16.07 8.62
N ALA A 99 19.37 -16.78 9.56
CA ALA A 99 19.94 -17.98 10.19
C ALA A 99 20.16 -19.09 9.14
N LEU A 100 19.18 -19.31 8.26
CA LEU A 100 19.26 -20.28 7.17
C LEU A 100 20.42 -19.95 6.21
N LEU A 101 20.59 -18.68 5.84
CA LEU A 101 21.69 -18.24 4.98
C LEU A 101 23.05 -18.42 5.64
N ARG A 102 23.16 -18.08 6.94
CA ARG A 102 24.40 -18.29 7.71
C ARG A 102 24.78 -19.77 7.78
N GLU A 103 23.80 -20.63 8.08
CA GLU A 103 24.04 -22.08 8.12
C GLU A 103 24.47 -22.62 6.75
N THR A 104 23.82 -22.16 5.67
CA THR A 104 24.17 -22.54 4.31
C THR A 104 25.59 -22.09 3.94
N SER A 105 25.99 -20.89 4.38
CA SER A 105 27.32 -20.36 4.15
C SER A 105 28.38 -21.11 4.97
N GLN A 106 28.10 -21.41 6.24
CA GLN A 106 29.02 -22.16 7.12
C GLN A 106 29.29 -23.57 6.61
N LYS A 107 28.29 -24.21 5.99
CA LYS A 107 28.45 -25.53 5.37
C LYS A 107 29.15 -25.48 4.02
N GLY A 108 29.49 -24.29 3.52
CA GLY A 108 30.20 -24.12 2.24
C GLY A 108 29.36 -24.49 1.00
N TYR A 109 28.04 -24.38 1.08
CA TYR A 109 27.11 -24.77 0.01
C TYR A 109 26.96 -23.72 -1.09
N PHE A 110 27.49 -22.51 -0.91
CA PHE A 110 27.52 -21.50 -1.95
C PHE A 110 28.68 -21.72 -2.94
N PHE A 111 28.41 -21.41 -4.21
CA PHE A 111 29.40 -21.47 -5.28
C PHE A 111 30.55 -20.48 -5.02
N VAL A 112 30.19 -19.25 -4.70
CA VAL A 112 31.13 -18.14 -4.51
C VAL A 112 30.97 -17.58 -3.10
N THR A 113 32.07 -17.24 -2.47
CA THR A 113 32.08 -16.65 -1.11
C THR A 113 31.26 -15.36 -1.03
N ASN A 114 31.18 -14.59 -2.13
CA ASN A 114 30.42 -13.35 -2.19
C ASN A 114 28.89 -13.55 -2.32
N ASP A 115 28.42 -14.76 -2.65
CA ASP A 115 26.99 -15.03 -2.82
C ASP A 115 26.21 -14.91 -1.52
N PHE A 116 26.87 -15.19 -0.38
CA PHE A 116 26.28 -14.93 0.95
C PHE A 116 25.88 -13.45 1.11
N GLY A 117 26.81 -12.52 0.82
CA GLY A 117 26.55 -11.08 0.90
C GLY A 117 25.42 -10.64 -0.02
N ARG A 118 25.42 -11.10 -1.27
CA ARG A 118 24.37 -10.78 -2.26
C ARG A 118 22.98 -11.28 -1.82
N ASN A 119 22.90 -12.46 -1.23
CA ASN A 119 21.66 -13.00 -0.69
C ASN A 119 21.17 -12.20 0.53
N ILE A 120 22.07 -11.81 1.45
CA ILE A 120 21.73 -10.93 2.58
C ILE A 120 21.18 -9.59 2.09
N ASP A 121 21.81 -8.97 1.10
CA ASP A 121 21.34 -7.70 0.51
C ASP A 121 19.95 -7.85 -0.12
N ALA A 122 19.69 -8.97 -0.80
CA ALA A 122 18.38 -9.25 -1.38
C ALA A 122 17.28 -9.39 -0.31
N ILE A 123 17.56 -10.07 0.81
CA ILE A 123 16.61 -10.18 1.94
C ILE A 123 16.43 -8.85 2.65
N GLN A 124 17.49 -8.06 2.81
CA GLN A 124 17.38 -6.71 3.37
C GLN A 124 16.51 -5.80 2.51
N ALA A 125 16.64 -5.88 1.18
CA ALA A 125 15.78 -5.16 0.25
C ALA A 125 14.31 -5.57 0.40
N LEU A 126 14.02 -6.87 0.58
CA LEU A 126 12.67 -7.38 0.87
C LEU A 126 12.12 -6.81 2.19
N LYS A 127 12.91 -6.84 3.27
CA LYS A 127 12.54 -6.27 4.57
C LYS A 127 12.23 -4.78 4.46
N LYS A 128 13.08 -4.02 3.75
CA LYS A 128 12.88 -2.58 3.50
C LYS A 128 11.59 -2.33 2.70
N GLY A 129 11.34 -3.13 1.66
CA GLY A 129 10.11 -3.07 0.88
C GLY A 129 8.86 -3.31 1.72
N GLY A 130 8.85 -4.38 2.53
CA GLY A 130 7.76 -4.68 3.46
C GLY A 130 7.53 -3.58 4.49
N GLY A 131 8.60 -3.03 5.07
CA GLY A 131 8.55 -1.90 5.99
C GLY A 131 7.95 -0.64 5.35
N THR A 132 8.26 -0.38 4.09
CA THR A 132 7.69 0.73 3.32
C THR A 132 6.18 0.56 3.13
N VAL A 133 5.74 -0.64 2.74
CA VAL A 133 4.30 -0.96 2.60
C VAL A 133 3.55 -0.73 3.93
N ILE A 134 4.09 -1.20 5.05
CA ILE A 134 3.49 -0.98 6.37
C ILE A 134 3.44 0.51 6.71
N LYS A 135 4.51 1.26 6.44
CA LYS A 135 4.55 2.70 6.69
C LYS A 135 3.48 3.45 5.92
N PHE A 136 3.30 3.14 4.63
CA PHE A 136 2.24 3.76 3.82
C PHE A 136 0.84 3.42 4.32
N ALA A 137 0.61 2.17 4.72
CA ALA A 137 -0.68 1.72 5.22
C ALA A 137 -1.03 2.27 6.60
N THR A 138 -0.03 2.57 7.44
CA THR A 138 -0.23 3.09 8.79
C THR A 138 -0.16 4.61 8.88
N LYS A 139 0.36 5.29 7.84
CA LYS A 139 0.30 6.75 7.76
C LYS A 139 -1.12 7.16 7.40
N ASN A 140 -1.84 7.66 8.39
CA ASN A 140 -3.10 8.33 8.13
C ASN A 140 -2.83 9.59 7.31
N ILE A 141 -3.62 9.81 6.25
CA ILE A 141 -3.64 11.09 5.56
C ILE A 141 -4.00 12.17 6.60
N PRO A 142 -3.24 13.27 6.69
CA PRO A 142 -3.55 14.31 7.66
C PRO A 142 -5.02 14.73 7.52
N VAL A 143 -5.78 14.68 8.61
CA VAL A 143 -7.20 15.03 8.62
C VAL A 143 -7.44 16.43 8.06
N ALA A 144 -6.50 17.35 8.32
CA ALA A 144 -6.53 18.71 7.78
C ALA A 144 -6.56 18.73 6.23
N LEU A 145 -5.85 17.82 5.57
CA LEU A 145 -5.83 17.75 4.10
C LEU A 145 -7.17 17.25 3.55
N ILE A 146 -7.77 16.26 4.21
CA ILE A 146 -9.10 15.76 3.84
C ILE A 146 -10.15 16.87 4.03
N GLN A 147 -10.08 17.59 5.15
CA GLN A 147 -10.97 18.71 5.44
C GLN A 147 -10.81 19.84 4.40
N ALA A 148 -9.59 20.21 4.05
CA ALA A 148 -9.33 21.23 3.03
C ALA A 148 -9.92 20.86 1.67
N VAL A 149 -9.74 19.63 1.21
CA VAL A 149 -10.33 19.13 -0.05
C VAL A 149 -11.84 19.12 0.03
N THR A 150 -12.42 18.68 1.15
CA THR A 150 -13.87 18.64 1.36
C THR A 150 -14.47 20.04 1.32
N ILE A 151 -13.85 21.02 2.02
CA ILE A 151 -14.29 22.41 2.01
C ILE A 151 -14.20 22.99 0.59
N ALA A 152 -13.10 22.74 -0.14
CA ALA A 152 -12.94 23.20 -1.52
C ALA A 152 -14.06 22.67 -2.44
N ILE A 153 -14.42 21.39 -2.31
CA ILE A 153 -15.52 20.78 -3.08
C ILE A 153 -16.86 21.45 -2.75
N TYR A 154 -17.17 21.66 -1.47
CA TYR A 154 -18.41 22.34 -1.06
C TYR A 154 -18.45 23.80 -1.52
N CYS A 155 -17.36 24.55 -1.38
CA CYS A 155 -17.28 25.93 -1.89
C CYS A 155 -17.46 25.97 -3.40
N TYR A 156 -16.80 25.09 -4.14
CA TYR A 156 -16.98 25.01 -5.59
C TYR A 156 -18.42 24.70 -5.97
N GLY A 157 -19.07 23.75 -5.31
CA GLY A 157 -20.47 23.40 -5.52
C GLY A 157 -21.42 24.58 -5.27
N LEU A 158 -21.24 25.29 -4.16
CA LEU A 158 -22.03 26.48 -3.84
C LEU A 158 -21.88 27.59 -4.87
N VAL A 159 -20.62 27.92 -5.25
CA VAL A 159 -20.34 28.93 -6.27
C VAL A 159 -20.94 28.53 -7.62
N SER A 160 -20.85 27.26 -8.00
CA SER A 160 -21.42 26.75 -9.23
C SER A 160 -22.97 26.91 -9.27
N ILE A 161 -23.66 26.58 -8.17
CA ILE A 161 -25.12 26.73 -8.07
C ILE A 161 -25.51 28.20 -8.14
N LEU A 162 -24.83 29.08 -7.39
CA LEU A 162 -25.10 30.51 -7.39
C LEU A 162 -24.82 31.13 -8.76
N SER A 163 -23.73 30.75 -9.41
CA SER A 163 -23.39 31.22 -10.76
C SER A 163 -24.45 30.82 -11.78
N HIS A 164 -24.96 29.59 -11.70
CA HIS A 164 -26.03 29.12 -12.61
C HIS A 164 -27.34 29.93 -12.42
N GLN A 165 -27.74 30.18 -11.18
CA GLN A 165 -28.94 30.97 -10.87
C GLN A 165 -28.80 32.43 -11.31
N ILE A 166 -27.63 33.04 -11.15
CA ILE A 166 -27.38 34.41 -11.60
C ILE A 166 -27.38 34.47 -13.12
N ALA A 167 -26.75 33.52 -13.81
CA ALA A 167 -26.75 33.48 -15.28
C ALA A 167 -28.16 33.31 -15.85
N GLU A 168 -29.00 32.44 -15.27
CA GLU A 168 -30.39 32.22 -15.68
C GLU A 168 -31.25 33.47 -15.48
N LYS A 169 -31.07 34.17 -14.36
CA LYS A 169 -31.76 35.43 -14.08
C LYS A 169 -31.36 36.53 -15.05
N HIS A 170 -30.09 36.66 -15.39
CA HIS A 170 -29.60 37.60 -16.39
C HIS A 170 -30.12 37.27 -17.80
N TYR A 171 -30.20 35.99 -18.13
CA TYR A 171 -30.76 35.55 -19.41
C TYR A 171 -32.25 35.89 -19.54
N LEU A 172 -33.03 35.63 -18.51
CA LEU A 172 -34.45 35.97 -18.43
C LEU A 172 -34.68 37.49 -18.51
N THR A 173 -33.86 38.28 -17.81
CA THR A 173 -33.95 39.74 -17.84
C THR A 173 -33.60 40.30 -19.21
N SER A 174 -32.59 39.76 -19.88
CA SER A 174 -32.20 40.15 -21.23
C SER A 174 -33.25 39.77 -22.25
N VAL A 175 -33.86 38.58 -22.15
CA VAL A 175 -34.93 38.13 -23.04
C VAL A 175 -36.20 38.96 -22.83
N MET A 176 -36.57 39.25 -21.57
CA MET A 176 -37.76 40.09 -21.29
C MET A 176 -37.57 41.56 -21.74
N SER A 177 -36.38 42.14 -21.62
CA SER A 177 -36.10 43.48 -22.13
C SER A 177 -36.09 43.55 -23.65
N GLY A 178 -35.79 42.44 -24.33
CA GLY A 178 -35.87 42.33 -25.79
C GLY A 178 -37.29 42.15 -26.34
N TYR A 179 -38.20 41.62 -25.53
CA TYR A 179 -39.62 41.44 -25.93
C TYR A 179 -40.56 42.57 -25.51
N PHE A 180 -40.20 43.40 -24.56
CA PHE A 180 -40.92 44.61 -24.19
C PHE A 180 -40.02 45.83 -24.38
N PRO A 181 -40.04 46.49 -25.55
CA PRO A 181 -39.48 47.81 -25.66
C PRO A 181 -40.28 48.72 -24.75
N LEU A 182 -39.64 49.34 -23.77
CA LEU A 182 -40.24 50.37 -22.93
C LEU A 182 -40.78 51.47 -23.86
N PRO A 183 -42.06 51.88 -23.70
CA PRO A 183 -42.57 52.98 -24.52
C PRO A 183 -41.70 54.21 -24.27
N TYR A 184 -41.08 54.72 -25.32
CA TYR A 184 -40.37 55.95 -25.31
C TYR A 184 -41.27 57.02 -24.72
N GLY A 185 -40.87 57.57 -23.57
CA GLY A 185 -41.48 58.74 -22.98
C GLY A 185 -41.42 59.90 -23.98
N THR A 186 -42.56 60.30 -24.39
CA THR A 186 -42.79 61.54 -25.11
C THR A 186 -42.32 62.71 -24.27
N ASN A 187 -41.07 63.14 -24.49
CA ASN A 187 -40.60 64.46 -24.13
C ASN A 187 -40.54 65.27 -25.44
N ASP A 188 -41.71 65.75 -25.86
CA ASP A 188 -41.72 66.77 -26.85
C ASP A 188 -42.73 67.85 -26.46
N GLN A 189 -42.15 69.02 -26.54
CA GLN A 189 -42.80 70.28 -26.67
C GLN A 189 -43.26 71.00 -25.41
N ILE A 190 -42.40 71.79 -24.89
CA ILE A 190 -42.70 73.18 -24.56
C ILE A 190 -41.50 74.04 -24.92
N SER A 191 -41.39 74.40 -26.16
CA SER A 191 -40.64 75.59 -26.53
C SER A 191 -41.61 76.56 -27.14
N THR A 192 -41.44 77.76 -26.74
CA THR A 192 -41.92 78.96 -27.39
C THR A 192 -43.28 79.47 -26.90
N ILE A 193 -43.22 80.56 -26.13
CA ILE A 193 -43.82 81.85 -26.50
C ILE A 193 -43.27 82.91 -25.51
N GLN A 194 -42.57 83.93 -26.10
CA GLN A 194 -42.15 85.18 -25.67
C GLN A 194 -40.91 85.33 -24.73
#